data_34a4b81fa2eb39338ba796ec496c2099
#
_entry.id   34a4b81fa2eb39338ba796ec496c2099
#
_cell.length_a   1.000
_cell.length_b   1.000
_cell.length_c   1.000
_cell.angle_alpha   90.00
_cell.angle_beta   90.00
_cell.angle_gamma   90.00
#
_symmetry.space_group_name_H-M   'P 1'
#
loop_
_entity.id
_entity.type
_entity.pdbx_description
1 polymer ?
#
loop_
_entity_poly.entity_id
_entity_poly.type
_entity_poly.pdbx_seq_one_letter_code
_entity_poly.pdbx_strand_id
1 'polypeptide(L)'
;MNYFQTIKILGIEYTIIERQPFHTEDHNMGIGDSVRNEIIIRAGMNQDTKESTILHEVIHALSDKMGLGLEENIVNCLESGLYSVGYRLK
;
A
#
# COMPACT_ATOMS: atom_id res chain seq x y z
N MET A 1 -17.57 6.68 3.42
CA MET A 1 -16.71 7.51 4.29
C MET A 1 -15.27 7.10 4.13
N ASN A 2 -14.39 8.08 3.99
CA ASN A 2 -12.96 7.81 3.86
C ASN A 2 -12.32 7.77 5.24
N TYR A 3 -11.38 6.85 5.40
CA TYR A 3 -10.58 6.76 6.60
C TYR A 3 -9.16 7.19 6.26
N PHE A 4 -8.56 8.04 7.09
CA PHE A 4 -7.24 8.58 6.85
C PHE A 4 -6.28 8.17 7.94
N GLN A 5 -5.09 7.80 7.50
CA GLN A 5 -3.98 7.46 8.38
C GLN A 5 -2.72 7.92 7.65
N THR A 6 -1.71 8.34 8.38
CA THR A 6 -0.45 8.76 7.76
C THR A 6 0.68 7.83 8.17
N ILE A 7 1.63 7.65 7.28
CA ILE A 7 2.87 6.95 7.56
C ILE A 7 4.01 7.72 6.91
N LYS A 8 5.21 7.57 7.44
CA LYS A 8 6.39 8.16 6.83
C LYS A 8 7.18 7.10 6.09
N ILE A 9 7.52 7.40 4.84
CA ILE A 9 8.35 6.54 4.01
C ILE A 9 9.55 7.37 3.61
N LEU A 10 10.73 6.98 4.07
CA LEU A 10 11.97 7.73 3.84
C LEU A 10 11.82 9.21 4.22
N GLY A 11 11.16 9.46 5.35
CA GLY A 11 10.97 10.81 5.86
C GLY A 11 9.86 11.61 5.20
N ILE A 12 9.20 11.06 4.20
CA ILE A 12 8.11 11.73 3.49
C ILE A 12 6.78 11.20 4.00
N GLU A 13 5.90 12.11 4.37
CA GLU A 13 4.59 11.71 4.88
C GLU A 13 3.66 11.32 3.74
N TYR A 14 3.11 10.12 3.86
CA TYR A 14 2.09 9.60 2.93
C TYR A 14 0.78 9.48 3.67
N THR A 15 -0.31 9.79 2.98
CA THR A 15 -1.66 9.62 3.50
C THR A 15 -2.24 8.32 2.98
N ILE A 16 -2.76 7.50 3.88
CA ILE A 16 -3.44 6.26 3.52
C ILE A 16 -4.93 6.54 3.53
N ILE A 17 -5.59 6.30 2.40
CA ILE A 17 -6.99 6.62 2.21
C ILE A 17 -7.75 5.35 1.87
N GLU A 18 -8.83 5.06 2.61
CA GLU A 18 -9.74 3.98 2.25
C GLU A 18 -10.85 4.56 1.41
N ARG A 19 -11.11 3.94 0.28
CA ARG A 19 -12.06 4.47 -0.69
C ARG A 19 -12.81 3.33 -1.36
N GLN A 20 -14.10 3.55 -1.64
CA GLN A 20 -14.87 2.59 -2.42
C GLN A 20 -14.29 2.49 -3.82
N PRO A 21 -14.38 1.32 -4.46
CA PRO A 21 -13.90 1.17 -5.83
C PRO A 21 -14.61 2.16 -6.75
N PHE A 22 -13.86 2.73 -7.68
CA PHE A 22 -14.41 3.68 -8.64
C PHE A 22 -15.25 3.01 -9.68
N HIS A 23 -14.90 1.76 -10.02
CA HIS A 23 -15.59 0.98 -11.04
C HIS A 23 -15.77 -0.44 -10.56
N THR A 24 -16.78 -1.10 -11.10
CA THR A 24 -16.98 -2.52 -10.82
C THR A 24 -15.85 -3.38 -11.39
N GLU A 25 -15.14 -2.86 -12.38
CA GLU A 25 -14.05 -3.58 -13.03
C GLU A 25 -12.70 -3.37 -12.38
N ASP A 26 -12.64 -2.52 -11.37
CA ASP A 26 -11.39 -2.25 -10.69
C ASP A 26 -11.05 -3.42 -9.76
N HIS A 27 -10.04 -4.17 -10.16
CA HIS A 27 -9.60 -5.35 -9.40
C HIS A 27 -8.44 -5.04 -8.46
N ASN A 28 -7.95 -3.83 -8.48
CA ASN A 28 -6.85 -3.43 -7.60
C ASN A 28 -7.33 -3.25 -6.18
N MET A 29 -6.56 -3.73 -5.23
CA MET A 29 -6.85 -3.53 -3.81
C MET A 29 -6.20 -2.25 -3.28
N GLY A 30 -5.18 -1.75 -3.98
CA GLY A 30 -4.50 -0.54 -3.59
C GLY A 30 -3.80 0.11 -4.75
N ILE A 31 -3.57 1.40 -4.63
CA ILE A 31 -2.89 2.23 -5.63
C ILE A 31 -1.99 3.21 -4.89
N GLY A 32 -0.75 3.31 -5.35
CA GLY A 32 0.16 4.32 -4.86
C GLY A 32 0.19 5.52 -5.78
N ASP A 33 0.21 6.72 -5.23
CA ASP A 33 0.32 7.94 -5.99
C ASP A 33 1.51 8.73 -5.45
N SER A 34 2.64 8.64 -6.16
CA SER A 34 3.88 9.29 -5.72
C SER A 34 3.87 10.80 -5.92
N VAL A 35 2.99 11.31 -6.76
CA VAL A 35 2.87 12.76 -6.97
C VAL A 35 2.19 13.40 -5.76
N ARG A 36 1.14 12.76 -5.24
CA ARG A 36 0.39 13.28 -4.11
C ARG A 36 0.85 12.67 -2.78
N ASN A 37 1.75 11.70 -2.81
CA ASN A 37 2.20 10.96 -1.63
C ASN A 37 0.99 10.34 -0.91
N GLU A 38 0.19 9.63 -1.68
CA GLU A 38 -1.01 8.96 -1.19
C GLU A 38 -0.96 7.48 -1.47
N ILE A 39 -1.52 6.70 -0.55
CA ILE A 39 -1.77 5.28 -0.75
C ILE A 39 -3.27 5.11 -0.60
N ILE A 40 -3.93 4.69 -1.67
CA ILE A 40 -5.38 4.53 -1.69
C ILE A 40 -5.66 3.03 -1.67
N ILE A 41 -6.42 2.59 -0.68
CA ILE A 41 -6.78 1.18 -0.56
C ILE A 41 -8.30 1.04 -0.63
N ARG A 42 -8.74 -0.15 -1.02
CA ARG A 42 -10.16 -0.45 -1.14
C ARG A 42 -10.80 -0.51 0.24
N ALA A 43 -11.92 0.16 0.41
CA ALA A 43 -12.68 0.10 1.64
C ALA A 43 -13.35 -1.27 1.79
N GLY A 44 -13.61 -1.67 3.02
CA GLY A 44 -14.36 -2.89 3.31
C GLY A 44 -13.54 -4.16 3.40
N MET A 45 -12.22 -4.08 3.25
CA MET A 45 -11.37 -5.26 3.42
C MET A 45 -11.24 -5.59 4.91
N ASN A 46 -11.05 -6.90 5.20
CA ASN A 46 -10.74 -7.26 6.58
C ASN A 46 -9.36 -6.74 6.97
N GLN A 47 -9.07 -6.78 8.27
CA GLN A 47 -7.86 -6.14 8.80
C GLN A 47 -6.58 -6.74 8.21
N ASP A 48 -6.50 -8.06 8.08
CA ASP A 48 -5.30 -8.71 7.55
C ASP A 48 -5.04 -8.33 6.10
N THR A 49 -6.08 -8.34 5.26
CA THR A 49 -5.96 -7.96 3.86
C THR A 49 -5.58 -6.50 3.73
N LYS A 50 -6.17 -5.66 4.57
CA LYS A 50 -5.88 -4.23 4.59
C LYS A 50 -4.42 -3.97 4.91
N GLU A 51 -3.90 -4.60 5.97
CA GLU A 51 -2.50 -4.42 6.37
C GLU A 51 -1.54 -4.93 5.29
N SER A 52 -1.85 -6.07 4.70
CA SER A 52 -1.03 -6.64 3.64
C SER A 52 -1.02 -5.74 2.40
N THR A 53 -2.17 -5.18 2.05
CA THR A 53 -2.28 -4.28 0.91
C THR A 53 -1.48 -2.99 1.15
N ILE A 54 -1.56 -2.43 2.35
CA ILE A 54 -0.78 -1.24 2.69
C ILE A 54 0.71 -1.55 2.59
N LEU A 55 1.15 -2.69 3.11
CA LEU A 55 2.54 -3.10 3.03
C LEU A 55 3.00 -3.22 1.58
N HIS A 56 2.16 -3.79 0.72
CA HIS A 56 2.44 -3.91 -0.71
C HIS A 56 2.71 -2.53 -1.33
N GLU A 57 1.85 -1.57 -1.04
CA GLU A 57 2.01 -0.21 -1.59
C GLU A 57 3.21 0.51 -0.99
N VAL A 58 3.53 0.26 0.27
CA VAL A 58 4.74 0.81 0.90
C VAL A 58 5.98 0.31 0.18
N ILE A 59 6.01 -0.98 -0.17
CA ILE A 59 7.15 -1.55 -0.90
C ILE A 59 7.29 -0.88 -2.27
N HIS A 60 6.17 -0.66 -2.98
CA HIS A 60 6.21 0.07 -4.24
C HIS A 60 6.75 1.49 -4.07
N ALA A 61 6.31 2.19 -3.03
CA ALA A 61 6.77 3.54 -2.77
C ALA A 61 8.27 3.57 -2.48
N LEU A 62 8.77 2.61 -1.69
CA LEU A 62 10.19 2.49 -1.42
C LEU A 62 10.96 2.22 -2.71
N SER A 63 10.45 1.33 -3.55
CA SER A 63 11.08 1.01 -4.83
C SER A 63 11.18 2.26 -5.71
N ASP A 64 10.10 3.03 -5.78
CA ASP A 64 10.09 4.25 -6.59
C ASP A 64 11.07 5.30 -6.05
N LYS A 65 11.04 5.54 -4.75
CA LYS A 65 11.88 6.58 -4.14
C LYS A 65 13.36 6.21 -4.17
N MET A 66 13.68 4.93 -4.08
CA MET A 66 15.06 4.46 -4.07
C MET A 66 15.55 4.05 -5.46
N GLY A 67 14.70 4.16 -6.48
CA GLY A 67 15.09 3.82 -7.85
C GLY A 67 15.37 2.36 -8.08
N LEU A 68 14.71 1.47 -7.34
CA LEU A 68 15.01 0.04 -7.40
C LEU A 68 14.34 -0.65 -8.58
N GLY A 69 13.21 -0.12 -9.07
CA GLY A 69 12.51 -0.70 -10.20
C GLY A 69 12.02 -2.13 -9.95
N LEU A 70 11.54 -2.41 -8.75
CA LEU A 70 11.10 -3.75 -8.40
C LEU A 70 9.89 -4.16 -9.22
N GLU A 71 9.93 -5.38 -9.76
CA GLU A 71 8.81 -5.94 -10.48
C GLU A 71 7.72 -6.41 -9.50
N GLU A 72 6.51 -6.51 -10.01
CA GLU A 72 5.34 -6.86 -9.18
C GLU A 72 5.52 -8.20 -8.46
N ASN A 73 6.10 -9.20 -9.12
CA ASN A 73 6.31 -10.49 -8.48
C ASN A 73 7.30 -10.39 -7.31
N ILE A 74 8.29 -9.52 -7.42
CA ILE A 74 9.24 -9.29 -6.32
C ILE A 74 8.55 -8.59 -5.18
N VAL A 75 7.72 -7.59 -5.47
CA VAL A 75 6.95 -6.88 -4.46
C VAL A 75 6.03 -7.86 -3.72
N ASN A 76 5.36 -8.73 -4.45
CA ASN A 76 4.49 -9.75 -3.85
C ASN A 76 5.27 -10.69 -2.93
N CYS A 77 6.45 -11.10 -3.34
CA CYS A 77 7.29 -11.97 -2.50
C CYS A 77 7.74 -11.26 -1.23
N LEU A 78 8.16 -10.01 -1.34
CA LEU A 78 8.58 -9.23 -0.18
C LEU A 78 7.42 -9.00 0.78
N GLU A 79 6.25 -8.69 0.25
CA GLU A 79 5.05 -8.51 1.06
C GLU A 79 4.75 -9.78 1.85
N SER A 80 4.70 -10.92 1.17
CA SER A 80 4.39 -12.20 1.82
C SER A 80 5.44 -12.55 2.86
N GLY A 81 6.71 -12.36 2.53
CA GLY A 81 7.80 -12.68 3.45
C GLY A 81 7.77 -11.82 4.71
N LEU A 82 7.64 -10.52 4.53
CA LEU A 82 7.61 -9.59 5.67
C LEU A 82 6.37 -9.81 6.53
N TYR A 83 5.23 -10.02 5.90
CA TYR A 83 3.99 -10.23 6.65
C TYR A 83 4.06 -11.53 7.47
N SER A 84 4.68 -12.56 6.90
CA SER A 84 4.77 -13.87 7.55
C SER A 84 5.62 -13.84 8.82
N VAL A 85 6.59 -12.94 8.92
CA VAL A 85 7.43 -12.81 10.12
C VAL A 85 6.87 -11.79 11.11
N GLY A 86 5.62 -11.38 10.90
CA GLY A 86 4.93 -10.53 11.86
C GLY A 86 5.10 -9.03 11.65
N TYR A 87 5.64 -8.63 10.51
CA TYR A 87 5.76 -7.21 10.22
C TYR A 87 4.37 -6.61 10.02
N ARG A 88 4.06 -5.59 10.79
CA ARG A 88 2.77 -4.90 10.74
C ARG A 88 2.99 -3.41 10.80
N LEU A 89 2.16 -2.66 10.07
CA LEU A 89 2.13 -1.22 10.17
C LEU A 89 1.22 -0.81 11.31
N LYS A 90 1.63 0.19 12.05
CA LYS A 90 0.86 0.68 13.18
C LYS A 90 0.36 2.08 12.93
#